data_72e52bae4a93a4c8b370a9ec54e3e56b
#
_entry.id   72e52bae4a93a4c8b370a9ec54e3e56b
#
_cell.length_a   1.000
_cell.length_b   1.000
_cell.length_c   1.000
_cell.angle_alpha   90.00
_cell.angle_beta   90.00
_cell.angle_gamma   90.00
#
_symmetry.space_group_name_H-M   'P 1'
#
loop_
_entity.id
_entity.type
_entity.pdbx_description
1 polymer ?
#
loop_
_entity_poly.entity_id
_entity_poly.type
_entity_poly.pdbx_seq_one_letter_code
_entity_poly.pdbx_strand_id
1 'polypeptide(L)'
;MKRISVRRVASVIATAMAMTLVFATLGWAMMPQWNTRPYTKHIAIASADTTITPAHANIPHEGRYRTRETRLSIKTGDGVTLPAVLREPVDAPGPRPACLFIHGSGTSGAEDFGDIANAMASAGIVTLVPAKRNDNYTVLHRDYPRFAREYGRSLDVLRGRIGVDPAKTGVYAESEGTWIATILTSKRQDIAFAILTSAPVFNGREQMAMAVSAYTHEAGAPKSVVKDMAKLMSLDYAPFDLAYADFDADRYLKSLTMPVLVNYGTYDTAMPIEQGAQRIIATANKSGNENVTVRYFAGNHQMRAGEGLFTPNLPLAEGYTQALENWVNGVTAGTKADGWATPQVAGATPHQRFAAPQRTRSGIVGSLGVLAGLMVAGPVLIVMAAILGIGLTVFSWLQTLLAGRRSVATVRAVHATPSELGAVQRRMLHGIAGLSAGIGTAVMVITGLLYGYMSAVGVSAVLVMPQPRLFAVGWVVLRIATMLLVVLFAWEMERVWYCRADIVGVRRVICVMVALGTLATLMTLAFWGLFSL
;
A
#
# COMPACT_ATOMS: atom_id res chain seq x y z
N MET A 1 37.54 41.41 1.22
CA MET A 1 36.98 40.21 0.59
C MET A 1 38.05 39.58 -0.30
N LYS A 2 38.67 38.42 0.11
CA LYS A 2 39.58 37.69 -0.80
C LYS A 2 38.75 37.15 -1.96
N ARG A 3 39.11 37.49 -3.21
CA ARG A 3 38.48 36.93 -4.42
C ARG A 3 38.50 35.40 -4.33
N ILE A 4 37.30 34.76 -4.32
CA ILE A 4 37.19 33.32 -4.44
C ILE A 4 37.87 32.96 -5.78
N SER A 5 38.89 32.10 -5.76
CA SER A 5 39.60 31.77 -6.99
C SER A 5 38.66 31.04 -7.93
N VAL A 6 38.65 31.40 -9.21
CA VAL A 6 37.83 30.77 -10.27
C VAL A 6 38.02 29.24 -10.26
N ARG A 7 39.25 28.77 -9.98
CA ARG A 7 39.56 27.32 -9.86
C ARG A 7 38.76 26.62 -8.76
N ARG A 8 38.54 27.29 -7.60
CA ARG A 8 37.75 26.68 -6.50
C ARG A 8 36.28 26.60 -6.86
N VAL A 9 35.73 27.61 -7.48
CA VAL A 9 34.33 27.60 -7.93
C VAL A 9 34.15 26.46 -8.97
N ALA A 10 35.08 26.35 -9.92
CA ALA A 10 35.08 25.31 -10.92
C ALA A 10 35.15 23.89 -10.29
N SER A 11 36.00 23.71 -9.27
CA SER A 11 36.12 22.46 -8.52
C SER A 11 34.80 22.08 -7.82
N VAL A 12 34.17 23.01 -7.12
CA VAL A 12 32.86 22.78 -6.44
C VAL A 12 31.78 22.39 -7.47
N ILE A 13 31.72 23.12 -8.59
CA ILE A 13 30.73 22.82 -9.65
C ILE A 13 30.99 21.42 -10.22
N ALA A 14 32.23 21.08 -10.56
CA ALA A 14 32.58 19.77 -11.10
C ALA A 14 32.23 18.64 -10.10
N THR A 15 32.55 18.84 -8.81
CA THR A 15 32.20 17.86 -7.76
C THR A 15 30.69 17.73 -7.60
N ALA A 16 29.95 18.83 -7.59
CA ALA A 16 28.48 18.80 -7.49
C ALA A 16 27.84 18.09 -8.70
N MET A 17 28.35 18.34 -9.92
CA MET A 17 27.88 17.66 -11.12
C MET A 17 28.19 16.16 -11.08
N ALA A 18 29.40 15.77 -10.68
CA ALA A 18 29.78 14.36 -10.51
C ALA A 18 28.90 13.66 -9.48
N MET A 19 28.65 14.28 -8.33
CA MET A 19 27.75 13.77 -7.29
C MET A 19 26.32 13.61 -7.81
N THR A 20 25.79 14.62 -8.50
CA THR A 20 24.45 14.56 -9.11
C THR A 20 24.34 13.38 -10.07
N LEU A 21 25.34 13.17 -10.93
CA LEU A 21 25.39 12.04 -11.86
C LEU A 21 25.44 10.68 -11.12
N VAL A 22 26.25 10.58 -10.08
CA VAL A 22 26.35 9.36 -9.24
C VAL A 22 25.00 9.06 -8.58
N PHE A 23 24.36 10.05 -7.95
CA PHE A 23 23.07 9.83 -7.29
C PHE A 23 21.93 9.60 -8.28
N ALA A 24 21.97 10.19 -9.47
CA ALA A 24 21.03 9.89 -10.54
C ALA A 24 21.16 8.43 -10.99
N THR A 25 22.40 7.95 -11.19
CA THR A 25 22.68 6.56 -11.57
C THR A 25 22.27 5.58 -10.46
N LEU A 26 22.57 5.90 -9.21
CA LEU A 26 22.15 5.09 -8.06
C LEU A 26 20.62 5.07 -7.94
N GLY A 27 19.94 6.21 -8.08
CA GLY A 27 18.48 6.29 -8.08
C GLY A 27 17.87 5.43 -9.19
N TRP A 28 18.45 5.46 -10.39
CA TRP A 28 18.04 4.58 -11.48
C TRP A 28 18.25 3.10 -11.15
N ALA A 29 19.40 2.74 -10.59
CA ALA A 29 19.70 1.36 -10.20
C ALA A 29 18.83 0.83 -9.04
N MET A 30 18.24 1.72 -8.24
CA MET A 30 17.26 1.39 -7.20
C MET A 30 15.84 1.21 -7.74
N MET A 31 15.58 1.50 -9.02
CA MET A 31 14.26 1.34 -9.61
C MET A 31 13.93 -0.14 -9.77
N PRO A 32 12.66 -0.55 -9.55
CA PRO A 32 12.24 -1.92 -9.81
C PRO A 32 12.29 -2.22 -11.31
N GLN A 33 12.35 -3.50 -11.66
CA GLN A 33 12.38 -3.97 -13.05
C GLN A 33 11.01 -3.87 -13.76
N TRP A 34 10.12 -3.07 -13.26
CA TRP A 34 8.81 -2.79 -13.84
C TRP A 34 8.51 -1.28 -13.76
N ASN A 35 7.66 -0.81 -14.67
CA ASN A 35 7.15 0.55 -14.66
C ASN A 35 5.63 0.51 -14.57
N THR A 36 5.08 1.49 -13.86
CA THR A 36 3.65 1.77 -13.89
C THR A 36 3.20 2.03 -15.33
N ARG A 37 2.30 1.21 -15.85
CA ARG A 37 1.80 1.29 -17.22
C ARG A 37 0.29 1.44 -17.22
N PRO A 38 -0.28 2.27 -18.09
CA PRO A 38 -1.71 2.28 -18.32
C PRO A 38 -2.22 0.89 -18.71
N TYR A 39 -3.41 0.55 -18.24
CA TYR A 39 -4.10 -0.66 -18.70
C TYR A 39 -4.78 -0.36 -20.03
N THR A 40 -4.60 -1.23 -21.02
CA THR A 40 -5.09 -1.01 -22.40
C THR A 40 -5.91 -2.17 -22.95
N LYS A 41 -6.02 -3.28 -22.19
CA LYS A 41 -6.78 -4.47 -22.62
C LYS A 41 -8.17 -4.47 -22.01
N HIS A 42 -8.96 -3.44 -22.30
CA HIS A 42 -10.29 -3.29 -21.74
C HIS A 42 -11.21 -4.45 -22.07
N ILE A 43 -12.02 -4.85 -21.09
CA ILE A 43 -12.99 -5.92 -21.24
C ILE A 43 -14.22 -5.40 -22.00
N ALA A 44 -14.72 -6.17 -22.95
CA ALA A 44 -15.93 -5.80 -23.67
C ALA A 44 -17.17 -6.00 -22.79
N ILE A 45 -18.02 -4.98 -22.69
CA ILE A 45 -19.31 -5.03 -22.01
C ILE A 45 -20.40 -5.25 -23.05
N ALA A 46 -21.13 -6.37 -22.94
CA ALA A 46 -22.17 -6.73 -23.91
C ALA A 46 -23.49 -6.00 -23.66
N SER A 47 -23.76 -5.58 -22.43
CA SER A 47 -24.98 -4.84 -22.03
C SER A 47 -24.66 -3.98 -20.80
N ALA A 48 -25.28 -2.80 -20.70
CA ALA A 48 -25.21 -1.97 -19.50
C ALA A 48 -26.11 -2.49 -18.35
N ASP A 49 -26.99 -3.43 -18.62
CA ASP A 49 -27.90 -4.04 -17.65
C ASP A 49 -27.15 -5.02 -16.74
N THR A 50 -27.28 -4.81 -15.42
CA THR A 50 -26.68 -5.67 -14.39
C THR A 50 -27.53 -6.89 -14.07
N THR A 51 -28.76 -6.97 -14.58
CA THR A 51 -29.70 -8.08 -14.32
C THR A 51 -29.11 -9.41 -14.75
N ILE A 52 -29.36 -10.45 -13.95
CA ILE A 52 -29.02 -11.83 -14.29
C ILE A 52 -30.33 -12.63 -14.36
N THR A 53 -30.59 -13.25 -15.50
CA THR A 53 -31.85 -14.00 -15.72
C THR A 53 -31.54 -15.36 -16.32
N PRO A 54 -31.99 -16.46 -15.66
CA PRO A 54 -31.95 -17.77 -16.27
C PRO A 54 -32.99 -17.87 -17.40
N ALA A 55 -32.65 -18.54 -18.50
CA ALA A 55 -33.55 -18.63 -19.67
C ALA A 55 -34.82 -19.46 -19.44
N HIS A 56 -34.74 -20.47 -18.55
CA HIS A 56 -35.79 -21.48 -18.41
C HIS A 56 -36.20 -21.75 -16.95
N ALA A 57 -35.67 -21.05 -15.95
CA ALA A 57 -35.99 -21.24 -14.55
C ALA A 57 -36.85 -20.07 -14.01
N ASN A 58 -37.93 -20.41 -13.34
CA ASN A 58 -38.68 -19.44 -12.52
C ASN A 58 -38.05 -19.44 -11.14
N ILE A 59 -37.47 -18.31 -10.76
CA ILE A 59 -36.72 -18.12 -9.51
C ILE A 59 -37.41 -17.15 -8.57
N PRO A 60 -37.34 -17.34 -7.24
CA PRO A 60 -37.80 -16.35 -6.29
C PRO A 60 -36.89 -15.13 -6.29
N HIS A 61 -37.48 -13.94 -5.99
CA HIS A 61 -36.82 -12.66 -5.96
C HIS A 61 -36.86 -12.05 -4.54
N GLU A 62 -36.06 -11.03 -4.33
CA GLU A 62 -36.03 -10.23 -3.09
C GLU A 62 -37.44 -9.80 -2.66
N GLY A 63 -37.71 -9.92 -1.35
CA GLY A 63 -39.02 -9.60 -0.76
C GLY A 63 -40.05 -10.72 -0.89
N ARG A 64 -39.78 -11.85 -1.56
CA ARG A 64 -40.71 -12.98 -1.69
C ARG A 64 -41.04 -13.62 -0.35
N TYR A 65 -40.06 -13.71 0.55
CA TYR A 65 -40.22 -14.34 1.87
C TYR A 65 -39.88 -13.36 2.98
N ARG A 66 -40.61 -13.44 4.10
CA ARG A 66 -40.16 -12.84 5.35
C ARG A 66 -38.89 -13.52 5.82
N THR A 67 -38.03 -12.82 6.53
CA THR A 67 -36.77 -13.36 7.05
C THR A 67 -36.82 -13.52 8.57
N ARG A 68 -36.12 -14.54 9.07
CA ARG A 68 -35.87 -14.73 10.49
C ARG A 68 -34.39 -14.71 10.74
N GLU A 69 -33.96 -13.88 11.69
CA GLU A 69 -32.60 -13.82 12.14
C GLU A 69 -32.38 -14.66 13.40
N THR A 70 -31.28 -15.41 13.44
CA THR A 70 -30.87 -16.23 14.59
C THR A 70 -29.39 -16.01 14.86
N ARG A 71 -29.03 -15.65 16.09
CA ARG A 71 -27.64 -15.52 16.53
C ARG A 71 -27.10 -16.89 16.90
N LEU A 72 -25.92 -17.23 16.37
CA LEU A 72 -25.24 -18.50 16.60
C LEU A 72 -23.86 -18.25 17.20
N SER A 73 -23.30 -19.30 17.80
CA SER A 73 -21.93 -19.37 18.26
C SER A 73 -21.23 -20.54 17.58
N ILE A 74 -20.18 -20.26 16.81
CA ILE A 74 -19.45 -21.27 16.02
C ILE A 74 -18.09 -21.53 16.70
N LYS A 75 -17.84 -22.78 17.11
CA LYS A 75 -16.55 -23.19 17.70
C LYS A 75 -15.52 -23.38 16.58
N THR A 76 -14.38 -22.73 16.73
CA THR A 76 -13.20 -22.98 15.91
C THR A 76 -12.39 -24.18 16.42
N GLY A 77 -11.36 -24.63 15.69
CA GLY A 77 -10.61 -25.83 16.03
C GLY A 77 -9.77 -25.76 17.28
N ASP A 78 -9.45 -24.56 17.70
CA ASP A 78 -8.61 -24.26 18.87
C ASP A 78 -9.42 -23.81 20.10
N GLY A 79 -10.74 -24.05 20.07
CA GLY A 79 -11.64 -23.76 21.20
C GLY A 79 -12.18 -22.34 21.25
N VAL A 80 -11.74 -21.45 20.36
CA VAL A 80 -12.33 -20.10 20.24
C VAL A 80 -13.74 -20.21 19.67
N THR A 81 -14.66 -19.40 20.20
CA THR A 81 -16.03 -19.31 19.72
C THR A 81 -16.26 -17.97 19.06
N LEU A 82 -16.76 -17.99 17.82
CA LEU A 82 -17.08 -16.81 17.03
C LEU A 82 -18.59 -16.61 16.95
N PRO A 83 -19.10 -15.41 17.16
CA PRO A 83 -20.50 -15.11 16.91
C PRO A 83 -20.79 -15.19 15.41
N ALA A 84 -22.02 -15.56 15.06
CA ALA A 84 -22.51 -15.60 13.69
C ALA A 84 -24.00 -15.22 13.65
N VAL A 85 -24.41 -14.66 12.52
CA VAL A 85 -25.82 -14.36 12.25
C VAL A 85 -26.30 -15.22 11.09
N LEU A 86 -27.29 -16.04 11.38
CA LEU A 86 -28.03 -16.86 10.40
C LEU A 86 -29.33 -16.13 10.02
N ARG A 87 -29.58 -15.97 8.72
CA ARG A 87 -30.86 -15.46 8.21
C ARG A 87 -31.53 -16.52 7.35
N GLU A 88 -32.76 -16.81 7.66
CA GLU A 88 -33.54 -17.88 7.03
C GLU A 88 -34.85 -17.30 6.46
N PRO A 89 -35.26 -17.70 5.24
CA PRO A 89 -36.58 -17.40 4.71
C PRO A 89 -37.65 -18.15 5.52
N VAL A 90 -38.69 -17.45 5.92
CA VAL A 90 -39.85 -18.01 6.64
C VAL A 90 -40.83 -18.55 5.61
N ASP A 91 -41.36 -19.76 5.86
CA ASP A 91 -42.37 -20.43 5.02
C ASP A 91 -41.91 -20.70 3.56
N ALA A 92 -40.62 -20.70 3.27
CA ALA A 92 -40.09 -21.10 1.97
C ALA A 92 -40.12 -22.61 1.83
N PRO A 93 -40.57 -23.16 0.67
CA PRO A 93 -40.73 -24.61 0.47
C PRO A 93 -39.40 -25.33 0.34
N GLY A 94 -39.36 -26.58 0.79
CA GLY A 94 -38.30 -27.57 0.56
C GLY A 94 -36.94 -27.23 1.16
N PRO A 95 -35.92 -28.09 0.88
CA PRO A 95 -34.53 -27.74 1.16
C PRO A 95 -34.09 -26.56 0.28
N ARG A 96 -33.43 -25.57 0.90
CA ARG A 96 -33.11 -24.29 0.28
C ARG A 96 -31.62 -24.14 0.00
N PRO A 97 -31.23 -23.38 -1.04
CA PRO A 97 -29.84 -23.00 -1.23
C PRO A 97 -29.33 -22.20 -0.04
N ALA A 98 -28.01 -22.22 0.17
CA ALA A 98 -27.42 -21.49 1.26
C ALA A 98 -26.11 -20.83 0.86
N CYS A 99 -25.77 -19.70 1.50
CA CYS A 99 -24.58 -18.91 1.22
C CYS A 99 -23.85 -18.53 2.51
N LEU A 100 -22.57 -18.91 2.59
CA LEU A 100 -21.66 -18.48 3.65
C LEU A 100 -20.94 -17.20 3.24
N PHE A 101 -20.93 -16.19 4.11
CA PHE A 101 -20.22 -14.94 3.88
C PHE A 101 -18.81 -14.98 4.43
N ILE A 102 -17.83 -14.52 3.65
CA ILE A 102 -16.40 -14.49 3.98
C ILE A 102 -15.90 -13.04 3.90
N HIS A 103 -15.48 -12.50 5.04
CA HIS A 103 -15.09 -11.12 5.21
C HIS A 103 -13.79 -10.73 4.49
N GLY A 104 -13.76 -9.51 3.97
CA GLY A 104 -12.56 -8.81 3.51
C GLY A 104 -11.68 -8.28 4.64
N SER A 105 -10.79 -7.34 4.34
CA SER A 105 -9.90 -6.71 5.33
C SER A 105 -10.57 -5.60 6.14
N GLY A 106 -11.62 -5.00 5.62
CA GLY A 106 -12.33 -3.87 6.26
C GLY A 106 -13.54 -4.28 7.11
N THR A 107 -13.93 -5.55 7.08
CA THR A 107 -15.10 -6.11 7.77
C THR A 107 -14.72 -7.32 8.60
N SER A 108 -15.38 -7.53 9.75
CA SER A 108 -15.08 -8.65 10.65
C SER A 108 -16.26 -9.06 11.55
N GLY A 109 -17.30 -8.26 11.65
CA GLY A 109 -18.45 -8.48 12.53
C GLY A 109 -19.50 -9.41 11.93
N ALA A 110 -20.20 -10.18 12.76
CA ALA A 110 -21.31 -11.02 12.31
C ALA A 110 -22.50 -10.19 11.76
N GLU A 111 -22.56 -8.91 12.08
CA GLU A 111 -23.60 -7.99 11.58
C GLU A 111 -23.21 -7.33 10.24
N ASP A 112 -21.92 -7.41 9.85
CA ASP A 112 -21.50 -6.90 8.55
C ASP A 112 -22.22 -7.66 7.43
N PHE A 113 -22.42 -7.05 6.27
CA PHE A 113 -23.21 -7.59 5.15
C PHE A 113 -24.70 -7.83 5.47
N GLY A 114 -25.22 -7.26 6.58
CA GLY A 114 -26.59 -7.54 7.03
C GLY A 114 -27.66 -7.24 6.00
N ASP A 115 -27.51 -6.17 5.23
CA ASP A 115 -28.39 -5.78 4.13
C ASP A 115 -28.34 -6.80 2.96
N ILE A 116 -27.16 -7.17 2.50
CA ILE A 116 -26.96 -8.15 1.42
C ILE A 116 -27.48 -9.53 1.84
N ALA A 117 -27.10 -9.98 3.03
CA ALA A 117 -27.49 -11.27 3.57
C ALA A 117 -29.01 -11.37 3.78
N ASN A 118 -29.66 -10.27 4.23
CA ASN A 118 -31.11 -10.23 4.38
C ASN A 118 -31.85 -10.20 3.04
N ALA A 119 -31.35 -9.46 2.05
CA ALA A 119 -31.91 -9.46 0.70
C ALA A 119 -31.92 -10.87 0.11
N MET A 120 -30.76 -11.56 0.15
CA MET A 120 -30.65 -12.94 -0.31
C MET A 120 -31.56 -13.89 0.46
N ALA A 121 -31.71 -13.72 1.78
CA ALA A 121 -32.62 -14.53 2.58
C ALA A 121 -34.09 -14.30 2.18
N SER A 122 -34.48 -13.05 1.88
CA SER A 122 -35.84 -12.73 1.42
C SER A 122 -36.16 -13.30 0.03
N ALA A 123 -35.12 -13.66 -0.74
CA ALA A 123 -35.22 -14.38 -2.02
C ALA A 123 -35.15 -15.91 -1.88
N GLY A 124 -35.18 -16.45 -0.67
CA GLY A 124 -35.23 -17.89 -0.43
C GLY A 124 -33.88 -18.57 -0.16
N ILE A 125 -32.79 -17.83 -0.01
CA ILE A 125 -31.43 -18.34 0.21
C ILE A 125 -31.08 -18.21 1.70
N VAL A 126 -30.75 -19.30 2.37
CA VAL A 126 -30.27 -19.25 3.76
C VAL A 126 -28.87 -18.62 3.79
N THR A 127 -28.67 -17.59 4.62
CA THR A 127 -27.38 -16.92 4.70
C THR A 127 -26.75 -17.02 6.09
N LEU A 128 -25.44 -17.22 6.15
CA LEU A 128 -24.66 -17.26 7.39
C LEU A 128 -23.51 -16.27 7.30
N VAL A 129 -23.48 -15.31 8.21
CA VAL A 129 -22.39 -14.35 8.37
C VAL A 129 -21.68 -14.64 9.70
N PRO A 130 -20.59 -15.42 9.72
CA PRO A 130 -19.78 -15.60 10.92
C PRO A 130 -18.84 -14.41 11.10
N ALA A 131 -18.55 -14.01 12.33
CA ALA A 131 -17.49 -13.05 12.58
C ALA A 131 -16.13 -13.62 12.12
N LYS A 132 -15.30 -12.76 11.58
CA LYS A 132 -13.90 -13.06 11.28
C LYS A 132 -13.08 -12.93 12.54
N ARG A 133 -12.24 -13.90 12.78
CA ARG A 133 -11.32 -13.87 13.93
C ARG A 133 -10.31 -12.73 13.77
N ASN A 134 -10.12 -11.93 14.80
CA ASN A 134 -9.27 -10.74 14.80
C ASN A 134 -8.05 -10.83 15.73
N ASP A 135 -7.95 -11.85 16.58
CA ASP A 135 -6.74 -12.10 17.37
C ASP A 135 -5.60 -12.45 16.40
N ASN A 136 -4.46 -11.84 16.59
CA ASN A 136 -3.31 -12.00 15.69
C ASN A 136 -3.55 -11.55 14.22
N TYR A 137 -4.61 -10.78 13.96
CA TYR A 137 -4.87 -10.16 12.68
C TYR A 137 -4.46 -8.70 12.72
N THR A 138 -3.42 -8.35 12.00
CA THR A 138 -2.88 -6.99 11.92
C THR A 138 -2.68 -6.57 10.47
N VAL A 139 -2.28 -5.32 10.25
CA VAL A 139 -1.87 -4.87 8.90
C VAL A 139 -0.67 -5.68 8.38
N LEU A 140 0.17 -6.19 9.28
CA LEU A 140 1.39 -6.91 8.93
C LEU A 140 1.19 -8.43 8.89
N HIS A 141 0.36 -8.99 9.78
CA HIS A 141 0.21 -10.43 9.94
C HIS A 141 -1.19 -10.91 9.59
N ARG A 142 -1.30 -11.92 8.69
CA ARG A 142 -2.56 -12.50 8.20
C ARG A 142 -2.37 -13.97 7.86
N ASP A 143 -3.09 -14.85 8.57
CA ASP A 143 -3.05 -16.30 8.34
C ASP A 143 -4.27 -16.77 7.52
N TYR A 144 -4.19 -16.60 6.20
CA TYR A 144 -5.26 -17.03 5.28
C TYR A 144 -5.58 -18.53 5.35
N PRO A 145 -4.61 -19.45 5.47
CA PRO A 145 -4.91 -20.86 5.67
C PRO A 145 -5.72 -21.15 6.93
N ARG A 146 -5.48 -20.42 8.04
CA ARG A 146 -6.27 -20.53 9.27
C ARG A 146 -7.69 -20.05 9.03
N PHE A 147 -7.87 -18.89 8.44
CA PHE A 147 -9.19 -18.35 8.11
C PHE A 147 -9.98 -19.32 7.22
N ALA A 148 -9.36 -19.90 6.18
CA ALA A 148 -10.01 -20.87 5.34
C ALA A 148 -10.50 -22.12 6.12
N ARG A 149 -9.74 -22.58 7.13
CA ARG A 149 -10.18 -23.68 8.02
C ARG A 149 -11.37 -23.27 8.90
N GLU A 150 -11.36 -22.06 9.45
CA GLU A 150 -12.41 -21.52 10.32
C GLU A 150 -13.72 -21.30 9.54
N TYR A 151 -13.64 -20.68 8.35
CA TYR A 151 -14.79 -20.58 7.45
C TYR A 151 -15.28 -21.94 6.95
N GLY A 152 -14.39 -22.93 6.77
CA GLY A 152 -14.77 -24.30 6.47
C GLY A 152 -15.67 -24.92 7.54
N ARG A 153 -15.40 -24.65 8.83
CA ARG A 153 -16.28 -25.07 9.94
C ARG A 153 -17.62 -24.34 9.93
N SER A 154 -17.60 -23.03 9.63
CA SER A 154 -18.84 -22.27 9.47
C SER A 154 -19.68 -22.80 8.31
N LEU A 155 -19.05 -23.24 7.22
CA LEU A 155 -19.72 -23.90 6.10
C LEU A 155 -20.35 -25.24 6.53
N ASP A 156 -19.67 -26.03 7.35
CA ASP A 156 -20.21 -27.30 7.86
C ASP A 156 -21.43 -27.06 8.78
N VAL A 157 -21.36 -26.03 9.62
CA VAL A 157 -22.52 -25.62 10.45
C VAL A 157 -23.70 -25.21 9.57
N LEU A 158 -23.48 -24.42 8.51
CA LEU A 158 -24.54 -23.99 7.59
C LEU A 158 -25.15 -25.19 6.85
N ARG A 159 -24.33 -26.08 6.33
CA ARG A 159 -24.77 -27.28 5.59
C ARG A 159 -25.55 -28.25 6.46
N GLY A 160 -25.26 -28.32 7.77
CA GLY A 160 -25.96 -29.17 8.74
C GLY A 160 -27.30 -28.56 9.25
N ARG A 161 -27.68 -27.36 8.81
CA ARG A 161 -28.95 -26.76 9.24
C ARG A 161 -30.16 -27.43 8.61
N ILE A 162 -31.19 -27.65 9.43
CA ILE A 162 -32.47 -28.19 8.96
C ILE A 162 -33.04 -27.26 7.90
N GLY A 163 -33.46 -27.83 6.76
CA GLY A 163 -34.01 -27.06 5.65
C GLY A 163 -33.00 -26.41 4.71
N VAL A 164 -31.70 -26.63 4.90
CA VAL A 164 -30.64 -26.30 3.94
C VAL A 164 -30.39 -27.51 3.04
N ASP A 165 -30.23 -27.26 1.74
CA ASP A 165 -29.71 -28.28 0.78
C ASP A 165 -28.18 -28.18 0.77
N PRO A 166 -27.47 -29.17 1.33
CA PRO A 166 -26.01 -29.14 1.35
C PRO A 166 -25.38 -29.18 -0.05
N ALA A 167 -26.06 -29.75 -1.06
CA ALA A 167 -25.59 -29.76 -2.43
C ALA A 167 -25.76 -28.42 -3.17
N LYS A 168 -26.52 -27.49 -2.57
CA LYS A 168 -26.78 -26.14 -3.07
C LYS A 168 -26.18 -25.05 -2.17
N THR A 169 -25.13 -25.40 -1.43
CA THR A 169 -24.48 -24.47 -0.48
C THR A 169 -23.18 -23.95 -1.07
N GLY A 170 -23.05 -22.62 -1.16
CA GLY A 170 -21.88 -21.95 -1.70
C GLY A 170 -21.36 -20.83 -0.80
N VAL A 171 -20.50 -19.98 -1.37
CA VAL A 171 -19.82 -18.91 -0.63
C VAL A 171 -19.99 -17.56 -1.34
N TYR A 172 -20.10 -16.50 -0.55
CA TYR A 172 -19.90 -15.10 -0.93
C TYR A 172 -18.62 -14.61 -0.26
N ALA A 173 -17.73 -14.00 -1.01
CA ALA A 173 -16.49 -13.46 -0.47
C ALA A 173 -16.20 -12.07 -1.03
N GLU A 174 -15.78 -11.17 -0.16
CA GLU A 174 -15.44 -9.80 -0.54
C GLU A 174 -13.95 -9.51 -0.34
N SER A 175 -13.32 -8.83 -1.32
CA SER A 175 -11.96 -8.32 -1.20
C SER A 175 -10.97 -9.42 -0.79
N GLU A 176 -10.17 -9.21 0.26
CA GLU A 176 -9.27 -10.22 0.86
C GLU A 176 -9.97 -11.57 1.14
N GLY A 177 -11.26 -11.54 1.44
CA GLY A 177 -12.06 -12.74 1.65
C GLY A 177 -12.08 -13.67 0.43
N THR A 178 -11.89 -13.15 -0.77
CA THR A 178 -11.81 -13.96 -1.99
C THR A 178 -10.55 -14.84 -2.03
N TRP A 179 -9.44 -14.37 -1.44
CA TRP A 179 -8.25 -15.21 -1.24
C TRP A 179 -8.53 -16.36 -0.26
N ILE A 180 -9.28 -16.06 0.81
CA ILE A 180 -9.69 -17.08 1.78
C ILE A 180 -10.63 -18.10 1.10
N ALA A 181 -11.59 -17.60 0.31
CA ALA A 181 -12.54 -18.44 -0.43
C ALA A 181 -11.83 -19.37 -1.44
N THR A 182 -10.84 -18.87 -2.19
CA THR A 182 -10.09 -19.71 -3.15
C THR A 182 -9.21 -20.75 -2.47
N ILE A 183 -8.65 -20.46 -1.28
CA ILE A 183 -7.99 -21.48 -0.45
C ILE A 183 -9.02 -22.52 0.01
N LEU A 184 -10.20 -22.08 0.46
CA LEU A 184 -11.26 -22.98 0.91
C LEU A 184 -11.71 -23.91 -0.24
N THR A 185 -12.01 -23.37 -1.44
CA THR A 185 -12.41 -24.15 -2.61
C THR A 185 -11.32 -25.12 -3.07
N SER A 186 -10.03 -24.78 -2.87
CA SER A 186 -8.92 -25.70 -3.18
C SER A 186 -8.87 -26.94 -2.27
N LYS A 187 -9.55 -26.90 -1.12
CA LYS A 187 -9.60 -27.98 -0.12
C LYS A 187 -10.97 -28.66 -0.05
N ARG A 188 -11.99 -28.04 -0.63
CA ARG A 188 -13.40 -28.49 -0.55
C ARG A 188 -13.99 -28.58 -1.95
N GLN A 189 -14.37 -29.77 -2.36
CA GLN A 189 -15.03 -30.05 -3.65
C GLN A 189 -16.56 -29.96 -3.56
N ASP A 190 -17.09 -29.76 -2.38
CA ASP A 190 -18.52 -29.77 -2.06
C ASP A 190 -19.13 -28.33 -1.96
N ILE A 191 -18.45 -27.34 -2.50
CA ILE A 191 -18.95 -25.96 -2.61
C ILE A 191 -19.67 -25.83 -3.96
N ALA A 192 -20.98 -25.55 -3.89
CA ALA A 192 -21.84 -25.54 -5.06
C ALA A 192 -21.62 -24.34 -6.00
N PHE A 193 -21.24 -23.19 -5.44
CA PHE A 193 -21.00 -21.96 -6.19
C PHE A 193 -20.09 -21.01 -5.39
N ALA A 194 -19.45 -20.07 -6.08
CA ALA A 194 -18.65 -19.01 -5.45
C ALA A 194 -19.01 -17.64 -6.02
N ILE A 195 -19.24 -16.67 -5.13
CA ILE A 195 -19.39 -15.25 -5.46
C ILE A 195 -18.14 -14.52 -5.00
N LEU A 196 -17.46 -13.86 -5.92
CA LEU A 196 -16.21 -13.14 -5.69
C LEU A 196 -16.43 -11.64 -5.96
N THR A 197 -16.55 -10.86 -4.91
CA THR A 197 -16.79 -9.41 -4.99
C THR A 197 -15.50 -8.66 -4.71
N SER A 198 -15.13 -7.73 -5.61
CA SER A 198 -13.92 -6.90 -5.51
C SER A 198 -12.65 -7.73 -5.30
N ALA A 199 -12.50 -8.80 -6.07
CA ALA A 199 -11.46 -9.80 -5.88
C ALA A 199 -10.06 -9.28 -6.24
N PRO A 200 -9.08 -9.26 -5.31
CA PRO A 200 -7.66 -9.17 -5.62
C PRO A 200 -7.21 -10.51 -6.21
N VAL A 201 -6.75 -10.49 -7.45
CA VAL A 201 -6.47 -11.71 -8.22
C VAL A 201 -4.98 -12.00 -8.31
N PHE A 202 -4.16 -10.97 -8.19
CA PHE A 202 -2.72 -11.06 -8.32
C PHE A 202 -2.02 -11.25 -6.97
N ASN A 203 -0.72 -11.51 -7.02
CA ASN A 203 0.14 -11.46 -5.85
C ASN A 203 -0.02 -10.12 -5.11
N GLY A 204 0.05 -10.12 -3.79
CA GLY A 204 -0.20 -8.94 -2.97
C GLY A 204 0.63 -7.73 -3.38
N ARG A 205 1.92 -7.91 -3.73
CA ARG A 205 2.80 -6.82 -4.22
C ARG A 205 2.35 -6.25 -5.54
N GLU A 206 1.95 -7.11 -6.48
CA GLU A 206 1.49 -6.72 -7.81
C GLU A 206 0.19 -5.94 -7.70
N GLN A 207 -0.72 -6.45 -6.88
CA GLN A 207 -2.01 -5.81 -6.57
C GLN A 207 -1.81 -4.44 -5.95
N MET A 208 -0.99 -4.34 -4.91
CA MET A 208 -0.73 -3.09 -4.20
C MET A 208 0.03 -2.08 -5.07
N ALA A 209 0.96 -2.53 -5.92
CA ALA A 209 1.68 -1.64 -6.83
C ALA A 209 0.73 -0.94 -7.81
N MET A 210 -0.25 -1.66 -8.33
CA MET A 210 -1.32 -1.09 -9.17
C MET A 210 -2.17 -0.09 -8.36
N ALA A 211 -2.66 -0.50 -7.19
CA ALA A 211 -3.51 0.33 -6.34
C ALA A 211 -2.80 1.63 -5.91
N VAL A 212 -1.56 1.56 -5.43
CA VAL A 212 -0.75 2.74 -5.07
C VAL A 212 -0.56 3.67 -6.26
N SER A 213 -0.33 3.11 -7.47
CA SER A 213 -0.21 3.92 -8.68
C SER A 213 -1.50 4.66 -9.01
N ALA A 214 -2.65 3.98 -8.88
CA ALA A 214 -3.94 4.57 -9.17
C ALA A 214 -4.31 5.65 -8.16
N TYR A 215 -4.23 5.37 -6.86
CA TYR A 215 -4.56 6.33 -5.81
C TYR A 215 -3.66 7.57 -5.82
N THR A 216 -2.35 7.39 -5.99
CA THR A 216 -1.42 8.54 -6.03
C THR A 216 -1.63 9.38 -7.29
N HIS A 217 -2.02 8.76 -8.40
CA HIS A 217 -2.42 9.50 -9.61
C HIS A 217 -3.69 10.31 -9.38
N GLU A 218 -4.72 9.72 -8.75
CA GLU A 218 -5.98 10.41 -8.43
C GLU A 218 -5.78 11.55 -7.42
N ALA A 219 -4.85 11.40 -6.48
CA ALA A 219 -4.42 12.49 -5.61
C ALA A 219 -3.78 13.66 -6.36
N GLY A 220 -3.45 13.49 -7.65
CA GLY A 220 -2.81 14.50 -8.48
C GLY A 220 -1.29 14.56 -8.32
N ALA A 221 -0.65 13.48 -7.85
CA ALA A 221 0.80 13.41 -7.73
C ALA A 221 1.49 13.42 -9.11
N PRO A 222 2.67 14.05 -9.26
CA PRO A 222 3.46 14.00 -10.48
C PRO A 222 3.79 12.56 -10.90
N LYS A 223 3.94 12.30 -12.20
CA LYS A 223 4.23 10.96 -12.75
C LYS A 223 5.43 10.27 -12.11
N SER A 224 6.48 11.04 -11.79
CA SER A 224 7.66 10.53 -11.08
C SER A 224 7.30 10.02 -9.67
N VAL A 225 6.48 10.77 -8.92
CA VAL A 225 6.05 10.41 -7.57
C VAL A 225 5.15 9.17 -7.61
N VAL A 226 4.20 9.09 -8.54
CA VAL A 226 3.37 7.89 -8.76
C VAL A 226 4.25 6.65 -8.94
N LYS A 227 5.27 6.75 -9.79
CA LYS A 227 6.22 5.66 -10.04
C LYS A 227 7.06 5.33 -8.79
N ASP A 228 7.55 6.35 -8.09
CA ASP A 228 8.44 6.18 -6.95
C ASP A 228 7.71 5.67 -5.70
N MET A 229 6.45 6.02 -5.49
CA MET A 229 5.64 5.43 -4.42
C MET A 229 5.30 3.97 -4.71
N ALA A 230 4.93 3.64 -5.95
CA ALA A 230 4.62 2.27 -6.33
C ALA A 230 5.81 1.32 -6.18
N LYS A 231 7.05 1.80 -6.35
CA LYS A 231 8.26 0.96 -6.19
C LYS A 231 8.48 0.46 -4.77
N LEU A 232 7.88 1.09 -3.74
CA LEU A 232 7.91 0.54 -2.39
C LEU A 232 7.42 -0.92 -2.36
N MET A 233 6.49 -1.27 -3.25
CA MET A 233 5.95 -2.63 -3.35
C MET A 233 6.96 -3.66 -3.91
N SER A 234 8.10 -3.21 -4.44
CA SER A 234 9.18 -4.10 -4.88
C SER A 234 10.14 -4.51 -3.76
N LEU A 235 10.07 -3.84 -2.60
CA LEU A 235 10.98 -4.10 -1.49
C LEU A 235 10.62 -5.39 -0.74
N ASP A 236 11.63 -6.00 -0.13
CA ASP A 236 11.42 -7.08 0.82
C ASP A 236 10.93 -6.53 2.16
N TYR A 237 9.80 -7.07 2.65
CA TYR A 237 9.18 -6.70 3.91
C TYR A 237 9.49 -7.68 5.05
N ALA A 238 10.37 -8.66 4.84
CA ALA A 238 10.67 -9.69 5.82
C ALA A 238 10.90 -9.17 7.26
N PRO A 239 11.57 -8.01 7.48
CA PRO A 239 11.73 -7.47 8.83
C PRO A 239 10.41 -7.06 9.51
N PHE A 240 9.32 -6.93 8.76
CA PHE A 240 8.01 -6.47 9.24
C PHE A 240 6.92 -7.53 9.10
N ASP A 241 7.28 -8.75 8.66
CA ASP A 241 6.35 -9.91 8.50
C ASP A 241 5.07 -9.56 7.73
N LEU A 242 5.19 -8.83 6.59
CA LEU A 242 4.05 -8.45 5.77
C LEU A 242 3.60 -9.65 4.91
N ALA A 243 2.97 -10.63 5.55
CA ALA A 243 2.65 -11.94 4.99
C ALA A 243 1.83 -11.88 3.69
N TYR A 244 0.91 -10.92 3.55
CA TYR A 244 0.06 -10.81 2.36
C TYR A 244 0.80 -10.24 1.14
N ALA A 245 1.93 -9.56 1.32
CA ALA A 245 2.68 -9.00 0.20
C ALA A 245 3.14 -10.08 -0.79
N ASP A 246 3.52 -11.24 -0.28
CA ASP A 246 4.01 -12.37 -1.08
C ASP A 246 2.99 -13.50 -1.22
N PHE A 247 1.73 -13.25 -0.84
CA PHE A 247 0.67 -14.23 -1.00
C PHE A 247 0.36 -14.44 -2.49
N ASP A 248 0.58 -15.66 -2.97
CA ASP A 248 0.28 -16.07 -4.34
C ASP A 248 -1.18 -16.55 -4.46
N ALA A 249 -2.06 -15.60 -4.78
CA ALA A 249 -3.49 -15.88 -4.99
C ALA A 249 -3.72 -16.70 -6.28
N ASP A 250 -2.91 -16.50 -7.30
CA ASP A 250 -3.09 -17.07 -8.64
C ASP A 250 -3.10 -18.62 -8.62
N ARG A 251 -2.27 -19.22 -7.77
CA ARG A 251 -2.19 -20.67 -7.63
C ARG A 251 -3.51 -21.32 -7.19
N TYR A 252 -4.38 -20.57 -6.51
CA TYR A 252 -5.66 -21.09 -6.02
C TYR A 252 -6.82 -20.86 -7.00
N LEU A 253 -6.70 -19.94 -7.97
CA LEU A 253 -7.77 -19.67 -8.93
C LEU A 253 -8.20 -20.89 -9.73
N LYS A 254 -7.29 -21.83 -9.98
CA LYS A 254 -7.60 -23.10 -10.67
C LYS A 254 -8.59 -24.00 -9.92
N SER A 255 -8.86 -23.73 -8.64
CA SER A 255 -9.86 -24.47 -7.84
C SER A 255 -11.29 -24.00 -8.08
N LEU A 256 -11.49 -22.93 -8.86
CA LEU A 256 -12.81 -22.40 -9.21
C LEU A 256 -13.45 -23.26 -10.32
N THR A 257 -13.74 -24.51 -10.01
CA THR A 257 -14.35 -25.49 -10.94
C THR A 257 -15.87 -25.51 -10.88
N MET A 258 -16.47 -24.84 -9.87
CA MET A 258 -17.90 -24.62 -9.71
C MET A 258 -18.34 -23.32 -10.42
N PRO A 259 -19.65 -23.08 -10.64
CA PRO A 259 -20.15 -21.78 -11.11
C PRO A 259 -19.61 -20.61 -10.29
N VAL A 260 -19.16 -19.53 -10.96
CA VAL A 260 -18.57 -18.34 -10.33
C VAL A 260 -19.28 -17.06 -10.78
N LEU A 261 -19.69 -16.25 -9.82
CA LEU A 261 -20.10 -14.86 -10.05
C LEU A 261 -18.98 -13.92 -9.60
N VAL A 262 -18.56 -13.03 -10.47
CA VAL A 262 -17.55 -12.01 -10.18
C VAL A 262 -18.19 -10.63 -10.24
N ASN A 263 -18.07 -9.87 -9.16
CA ASN A 263 -18.61 -8.51 -9.08
C ASN A 263 -17.49 -7.50 -8.84
N TYR A 264 -17.51 -6.40 -9.59
CA TYR A 264 -16.63 -5.25 -9.39
C TYR A 264 -17.40 -3.95 -9.42
N GLY A 265 -17.03 -3.02 -8.54
CA GLY A 265 -17.45 -1.63 -8.64
C GLY A 265 -16.58 -0.88 -9.66
N THR A 266 -17.20 -0.06 -10.51
CA THR A 266 -16.43 0.73 -11.52
C THR A 266 -15.63 1.87 -10.90
N TYR A 267 -15.95 2.27 -9.65
CA TYR A 267 -15.20 3.25 -8.88
C TYR A 267 -14.16 2.62 -7.96
N ASP A 268 -13.97 1.30 -8.04
CA ASP A 268 -12.95 0.60 -7.25
C ASP A 268 -11.56 0.77 -7.88
N THR A 269 -10.83 1.74 -7.36
CA THR A 269 -9.46 2.04 -7.78
C THR A 269 -8.43 1.06 -7.20
N ALA A 270 -8.81 0.33 -6.13
CA ALA A 270 -7.91 -0.58 -5.42
C ALA A 270 -7.70 -1.91 -6.15
N MET A 271 -8.69 -2.34 -6.93
CA MET A 271 -8.70 -3.67 -7.54
C MET A 271 -8.44 -3.64 -9.05
N PRO A 272 -7.87 -4.71 -9.62
CA PRO A 272 -7.67 -4.85 -11.07
C PRO A 272 -8.98 -5.28 -11.72
N ILE A 273 -9.97 -4.39 -11.70
CA ILE A 273 -11.37 -4.72 -12.02
C ILE A 273 -11.57 -5.37 -13.38
N GLU A 274 -10.79 -4.99 -14.39
CA GLU A 274 -10.85 -5.60 -15.73
C GLU A 274 -9.85 -6.75 -15.88
N GLN A 275 -8.60 -6.51 -15.49
CA GLN A 275 -7.53 -7.50 -15.60
C GLN A 275 -7.82 -8.72 -14.70
N GLY A 276 -8.41 -8.49 -13.53
CA GLY A 276 -8.83 -9.51 -12.59
C GLY A 276 -9.97 -10.38 -13.14
N ALA A 277 -11.03 -9.76 -13.67
CA ALA A 277 -12.13 -10.47 -14.29
C ALA A 277 -11.65 -11.37 -15.44
N GLN A 278 -10.82 -10.83 -16.35
CA GLN A 278 -10.23 -11.59 -17.45
C GLN A 278 -9.38 -12.76 -16.96
N ARG A 279 -8.62 -12.57 -15.86
CA ARG A 279 -7.79 -13.61 -15.27
C ARG A 279 -8.64 -14.74 -14.68
N ILE A 280 -9.70 -14.41 -13.95
CA ILE A 280 -10.64 -15.40 -13.38
C ILE A 280 -11.29 -16.21 -14.51
N ILE A 281 -11.88 -15.54 -15.52
CA ILE A 281 -12.50 -16.21 -16.67
C ILE A 281 -11.50 -17.17 -17.34
N ALA A 282 -10.30 -16.68 -17.68
CA ALA A 282 -9.30 -17.47 -18.38
C ALA A 282 -8.83 -18.68 -17.56
N THR A 283 -8.71 -18.55 -16.24
CA THR A 283 -8.25 -19.64 -15.38
C THR A 283 -9.36 -20.66 -15.13
N ALA A 284 -10.60 -20.22 -14.90
CA ALA A 284 -11.76 -21.08 -14.74
C ALA A 284 -12.00 -21.92 -16.00
N ASN A 285 -11.99 -21.29 -17.19
CA ASN A 285 -12.15 -21.99 -18.48
C ASN A 285 -11.06 -23.05 -18.69
N LYS A 286 -9.80 -22.74 -18.35
CA LYS A 286 -8.71 -23.74 -18.40
C LYS A 286 -8.92 -24.91 -17.44
N SER A 287 -9.65 -24.68 -16.35
CA SER A 287 -10.03 -25.71 -15.36
C SER A 287 -11.34 -26.41 -15.68
N GLY A 288 -11.92 -26.16 -16.86
CA GLY A 288 -13.16 -26.79 -17.33
C GLY A 288 -14.44 -26.10 -16.82
N ASN A 289 -14.36 -24.96 -16.21
CA ASN A 289 -15.51 -24.18 -15.75
C ASN A 289 -15.80 -23.02 -16.70
N GLU A 290 -16.81 -23.14 -17.53
CA GLU A 290 -17.30 -22.10 -18.44
C GLU A 290 -18.42 -21.24 -17.82
N ASN A 291 -18.99 -21.67 -16.66
CA ASN A 291 -20.08 -20.95 -15.99
C ASN A 291 -19.53 -19.84 -15.07
N VAL A 292 -18.90 -18.83 -15.69
CA VAL A 292 -18.39 -17.63 -15.03
C VAL A 292 -19.21 -16.44 -15.48
N THR A 293 -19.87 -15.76 -14.58
CA THR A 293 -20.63 -14.54 -14.84
C THR A 293 -19.89 -13.35 -14.23
N VAL A 294 -19.78 -12.23 -14.97
CA VAL A 294 -19.14 -10.99 -14.48
C VAL A 294 -20.15 -9.86 -14.51
N ARG A 295 -20.23 -9.10 -13.42
CA ARG A 295 -21.06 -7.89 -13.32
C ARG A 295 -20.26 -6.71 -12.81
N TYR A 296 -20.44 -5.59 -13.48
CA TYR A 296 -19.89 -4.29 -13.11
C TYR A 296 -21.00 -3.37 -12.63
N PHE A 297 -20.83 -2.82 -11.44
CA PHE A 297 -21.80 -1.91 -10.83
C PHE A 297 -21.22 -0.50 -10.75
N ALA A 298 -22.05 0.54 -10.86
CA ALA A 298 -21.66 1.92 -10.58
C ALA A 298 -21.50 2.11 -9.05
N GLY A 299 -20.46 1.53 -8.49
CA GLY A 299 -20.19 1.46 -7.07
C GLY A 299 -18.71 1.42 -6.73
N ASN A 300 -18.43 1.58 -5.45
CA ASN A 300 -17.09 1.54 -4.88
C ASN A 300 -16.63 0.09 -4.60
N HIS A 301 -15.52 -0.05 -3.85
CA HIS A 301 -14.95 -1.34 -3.45
C HIS A 301 -15.93 -2.26 -2.69
N GLN A 302 -16.84 -1.70 -1.91
CA GLN A 302 -17.84 -2.45 -1.13
C GLN A 302 -19.22 -2.54 -1.83
N MET A 303 -19.27 -2.35 -3.13
CA MET A 303 -20.54 -2.32 -3.91
C MET A 303 -21.53 -1.29 -3.39
N ARG A 304 -21.05 -0.16 -2.85
CA ARG A 304 -21.86 0.97 -2.43
C ARG A 304 -21.89 2.06 -3.52
N ALA A 305 -23.05 2.70 -3.69
CA ALA A 305 -23.23 3.78 -4.65
C ALA A 305 -22.47 5.04 -4.19
N GLY A 306 -21.31 5.30 -4.79
CA GLY A 306 -20.44 6.42 -4.46
C GLY A 306 -18.98 6.08 -4.59
N GLU A 307 -18.11 7.08 -4.44
CA GLU A 307 -16.67 6.95 -4.51
C GLU A 307 -16.06 6.72 -3.12
N GLY A 308 -14.81 6.30 -3.10
CA GLY A 308 -14.03 6.06 -1.87
C GLY A 308 -14.11 4.62 -1.38
N LEU A 309 -13.01 4.19 -0.74
CA LEU A 309 -12.82 2.78 -0.37
C LEU A 309 -13.77 2.34 0.74
N PHE A 310 -14.00 3.20 1.73
CA PHE A 310 -14.73 2.89 2.96
C PHE A 310 -15.65 4.05 3.39
N THR A 311 -16.35 4.67 2.44
CA THR A 311 -17.29 5.74 2.79
C THR A 311 -18.49 5.13 3.50
N PRO A 312 -18.78 5.51 4.77
CA PRO A 312 -19.85 4.90 5.55
C PRO A 312 -21.23 5.33 5.05
N ASN A 313 -22.23 4.50 5.34
CA ASN A 313 -23.67 4.79 5.13
C ASN A 313 -24.10 5.04 3.68
N LEU A 314 -23.33 4.63 2.70
CA LEU A 314 -23.78 4.64 1.31
C LEU A 314 -24.74 3.48 1.05
N PRO A 315 -25.80 3.68 0.25
CA PRO A 315 -26.66 2.59 -0.19
C PRO A 315 -25.90 1.62 -1.08
N LEU A 316 -26.38 0.40 -1.23
CA LEU A 316 -25.86 -0.56 -2.22
C LEU A 316 -26.04 -0.01 -3.62
N ALA A 317 -25.13 -0.38 -4.51
CA ALA A 317 -25.27 -0.06 -5.93
C ALA A 317 -26.55 -0.70 -6.49
N GLU A 318 -27.21 0.02 -7.38
CA GLU A 318 -28.47 -0.40 -7.98
C GLU A 318 -28.35 -1.78 -8.65
N GLY A 319 -29.31 -2.65 -8.39
CA GLY A 319 -29.37 -4.01 -8.94
C GLY A 319 -28.39 -5.00 -8.33
N TYR A 320 -27.56 -4.62 -7.34
CA TYR A 320 -26.52 -5.51 -6.81
C TYR A 320 -27.10 -6.73 -6.10
N THR A 321 -28.02 -6.55 -5.15
CA THR A 321 -28.68 -7.67 -4.44
C THR A 321 -29.48 -8.55 -5.38
N GLN A 322 -30.20 -7.95 -6.32
CA GLN A 322 -30.96 -8.65 -7.35
C GLN A 322 -30.07 -9.55 -8.22
N ALA A 323 -28.90 -9.07 -8.63
CA ALA A 323 -27.97 -9.87 -9.40
C ALA A 323 -27.45 -11.08 -8.59
N LEU A 324 -27.14 -10.90 -7.30
CA LEU A 324 -26.69 -11.98 -6.42
C LEU A 324 -27.73 -13.08 -6.26
N GLU A 325 -28.95 -12.70 -5.89
CA GLU A 325 -30.02 -13.65 -5.61
C GLU A 325 -30.48 -14.39 -6.87
N ASN A 326 -30.66 -13.67 -7.98
CA ASN A 326 -31.05 -14.26 -9.25
C ASN A 326 -30.00 -15.27 -9.74
N TRP A 327 -28.73 -14.91 -9.60
CA TRP A 327 -27.65 -15.79 -10.00
C TRP A 327 -27.59 -17.06 -9.14
N VAL A 328 -27.65 -16.93 -7.80
CA VAL A 328 -27.64 -18.09 -6.89
C VAL A 328 -28.84 -18.98 -7.14
N ASN A 329 -30.04 -18.39 -7.22
CA ASN A 329 -31.26 -19.15 -7.47
C ASN A 329 -31.23 -19.85 -8.84
N GLY A 330 -30.71 -19.18 -9.88
CA GLY A 330 -30.52 -19.78 -11.21
C GLY A 330 -29.53 -20.94 -11.19
N VAL A 331 -28.33 -20.76 -10.62
CA VAL A 331 -27.32 -21.83 -10.51
C VAL A 331 -27.87 -23.05 -9.74
N THR A 332 -28.52 -22.78 -8.60
CA THR A 332 -29.08 -23.86 -7.75
C THR A 332 -30.33 -24.50 -8.30
N ALA A 333 -30.98 -23.87 -9.29
CA ALA A 333 -32.00 -24.48 -10.15
C ALA A 333 -31.40 -25.30 -11.31
N GLY A 334 -30.07 -25.31 -11.48
CA GLY A 334 -29.37 -26.11 -12.48
C GLY A 334 -28.98 -25.36 -13.77
N THR A 335 -29.05 -24.01 -13.77
CA THR A 335 -28.66 -23.21 -14.95
C THR A 335 -27.15 -23.38 -15.24
N LYS A 336 -26.84 -23.85 -16.43
CA LYS A 336 -25.48 -24.00 -16.96
C LYS A 336 -25.02 -22.73 -17.68
N ALA A 337 -23.78 -22.71 -18.17
CA ALA A 337 -23.17 -21.55 -18.85
C ALA A 337 -24.01 -21.04 -20.03
N ASP A 338 -24.60 -21.91 -20.80
CA ASP A 338 -25.47 -21.63 -21.97
C ASP A 338 -26.94 -21.35 -21.60
N GLY A 339 -27.32 -21.57 -20.35
CA GLY A 339 -28.69 -21.45 -19.85
C GLY A 339 -29.05 -20.05 -19.34
N TRP A 340 -28.18 -19.04 -19.49
CA TRP A 340 -28.44 -17.65 -19.09
C TRP A 340 -29.03 -16.85 -20.26
N ALA A 341 -30.13 -16.14 -20.02
CA ALA A 341 -30.71 -15.19 -20.97
C ALA A 341 -29.92 -13.89 -21.07
N THR A 342 -29.07 -13.60 -20.09
CA THR A 342 -28.25 -12.39 -19.99
C THR A 342 -26.80 -12.68 -20.33
N PRO A 343 -26.04 -11.69 -20.87
CA PRO A 343 -24.65 -11.90 -21.25
C PRO A 343 -23.73 -12.31 -20.08
N GLN A 344 -22.65 -13.00 -20.40
CA GLN A 344 -21.62 -13.41 -19.43
C GLN A 344 -20.99 -12.20 -18.74
N VAL A 345 -20.70 -11.12 -19.48
CA VAL A 345 -20.08 -9.90 -18.98
C VAL A 345 -20.99 -8.72 -19.27
N ALA A 346 -21.48 -8.04 -18.23
CA ALA A 346 -22.40 -6.93 -18.35
C ALA A 346 -22.30 -5.94 -17.17
N GLY A 347 -23.01 -4.82 -17.29
CA GLY A 347 -23.11 -3.76 -16.30
C GLY A 347 -22.44 -2.47 -16.76
N ALA A 348 -22.12 -1.60 -15.79
CA ALA A 348 -21.47 -0.32 -16.05
C ALA A 348 -20.09 -0.52 -16.69
N THR A 349 -19.69 0.36 -17.59
CA THR A 349 -18.39 0.27 -18.27
C THR A 349 -17.24 0.49 -17.30
N PRO A 350 -16.39 -0.50 -17.08
CA PRO A 350 -15.22 -0.36 -16.20
C PRO A 350 -14.11 0.44 -16.89
N HIS A 351 -13.27 1.07 -16.08
CA HIS A 351 -12.08 1.75 -16.59
C HIS A 351 -10.91 1.55 -15.63
N GLN A 352 -10.24 0.42 -15.74
CA GLN A 352 -9.01 0.17 -14.99
C GLN A 352 -7.88 1.06 -15.52
N ARG A 353 -7.33 1.93 -14.68
CA ARG A 353 -6.34 2.93 -15.09
C ARG A 353 -4.94 2.33 -15.31
N PHE A 354 -4.48 1.51 -14.38
CA PHE A 354 -3.13 0.92 -14.42
C PHE A 354 -3.18 -0.59 -14.45
N ALA A 355 -2.23 -1.19 -15.15
CA ALA A 355 -2.03 -2.63 -15.13
C ALA A 355 -1.32 -3.04 -13.83
N ALA A 356 -1.74 -4.14 -13.22
CA ALA A 356 -0.94 -4.82 -12.20
C ALA A 356 0.33 -5.36 -12.87
N PRO A 357 1.54 -5.13 -12.30
CA PRO A 357 2.77 -5.67 -12.85
C PRO A 357 2.77 -7.21 -12.73
N GLN A 358 3.33 -7.90 -13.72
CA GLN A 358 3.41 -9.37 -13.67
C GLN A 358 4.51 -9.88 -12.75
N ARG A 359 5.51 -9.06 -12.47
CA ARG A 359 6.65 -9.37 -11.59
C ARG A 359 7.11 -8.10 -10.92
N THR A 360 7.31 -8.18 -9.61
CA THR A 360 7.95 -7.12 -8.83
C THR A 360 9.32 -7.63 -8.39
N ARG A 361 10.37 -6.91 -8.79
CA ARG A 361 11.74 -7.15 -8.31
C ARG A 361 12.31 -5.85 -7.83
N SER A 362 12.93 -5.88 -6.66
CA SER A 362 13.67 -4.74 -6.14
C SER A 362 14.93 -4.48 -6.97
N GLY A 363 15.35 -3.21 -7.00
CA GLY A 363 16.67 -2.80 -7.44
C GLY A 363 17.74 -3.07 -6.38
N ILE A 364 18.77 -2.22 -6.32
CA ILE A 364 19.88 -2.38 -5.35
C ILE A 364 19.39 -2.29 -3.90
N VAL A 365 18.50 -1.34 -3.57
CA VAL A 365 17.84 -1.30 -2.27
C VAL A 365 16.67 -2.27 -2.31
N GLY A 366 16.90 -3.48 -1.85
CA GLY A 366 15.93 -4.57 -1.91
C GLY A 366 15.08 -4.77 -0.65
N SER A 367 15.36 -4.04 0.45
CA SER A 367 14.71 -4.25 1.74
C SER A 367 14.13 -2.95 2.29
N LEU A 368 12.91 -3.02 2.81
CA LEU A 368 12.29 -1.90 3.54
C LEU A 368 13.10 -1.54 4.78
N GLY A 369 13.72 -2.52 5.46
CA GLY A 369 14.60 -2.27 6.60
C GLY A 369 15.84 -1.46 6.22
N VAL A 370 16.46 -1.75 5.07
CA VAL A 370 17.59 -0.95 4.55
C VAL A 370 17.14 0.47 4.21
N LEU A 371 16.00 0.63 3.56
CA LEU A 371 15.44 1.94 3.27
C LEU A 371 15.16 2.73 4.55
N ALA A 372 14.48 2.13 5.52
CA ALA A 372 14.20 2.75 6.81
C ALA A 372 15.50 3.14 7.55
N GLY A 373 16.50 2.26 7.52
CA GLY A 373 17.83 2.55 8.07
C GLY A 373 18.48 3.78 7.42
N LEU A 374 18.45 3.88 6.10
CA LEU A 374 18.96 5.06 5.37
C LEU A 374 18.18 6.34 5.72
N MET A 375 16.85 6.25 5.80
CA MET A 375 15.97 7.36 6.15
C MET A 375 16.25 7.93 7.55
N VAL A 376 16.61 7.08 8.51
CA VAL A 376 16.90 7.46 9.89
C VAL A 376 18.36 7.83 10.09
N ALA A 377 19.30 7.16 9.42
CA ALA A 377 20.74 7.34 9.61
C ALA A 377 21.19 8.78 9.33
N GLY A 378 20.67 9.42 8.28
CA GLY A 378 21.00 10.81 7.94
C GLY A 378 20.70 11.76 9.09
N PRO A 379 19.43 11.93 9.49
CA PRO A 379 19.04 12.77 10.63
C PRO A 379 19.77 12.44 11.93
N VAL A 380 19.90 11.16 12.29
CA VAL A 380 20.56 10.73 13.54
C VAL A 380 22.02 11.17 13.58
N LEU A 381 22.78 10.92 12.51
CA LEU A 381 24.18 11.34 12.44
C LEU A 381 24.34 12.86 12.53
N ILE A 382 23.44 13.62 11.91
CA ILE A 382 23.43 15.09 12.02
C ILE A 382 23.13 15.56 13.45
N VAL A 383 22.14 14.97 14.11
CA VAL A 383 21.80 15.30 15.50
C VAL A 383 22.98 14.98 16.43
N MET A 384 23.60 13.80 16.26
CA MET A 384 24.79 13.43 17.05
C MET A 384 25.97 14.40 16.80
N ALA A 385 26.21 14.79 15.56
CA ALA A 385 27.23 15.77 15.22
C ALA A 385 26.93 17.14 15.87
N ALA A 386 25.68 17.57 15.89
CA ALA A 386 25.24 18.80 16.53
C ALA A 386 25.47 18.75 18.06
N ILE A 387 25.09 17.65 18.72
CA ILE A 387 25.31 17.45 20.16
C ILE A 387 26.79 17.53 20.51
N LEU A 388 27.67 16.87 19.73
CA LEU A 388 29.12 16.92 19.93
C LEU A 388 29.65 18.34 19.69
N GLY A 389 29.15 19.06 18.68
CA GLY A 389 29.53 20.45 18.38
C GLY A 389 29.14 21.41 19.49
N ILE A 390 27.94 21.28 20.03
CA ILE A 390 27.47 22.06 21.19
C ILE A 390 28.34 21.73 22.42
N GLY A 391 28.60 20.47 22.69
CA GLY A 391 29.45 20.01 23.79
C GLY A 391 30.85 20.61 23.73
N LEU A 392 31.48 20.61 22.54
CA LEU A 392 32.78 21.26 22.34
C LEU A 392 32.73 22.77 22.59
N THR A 393 31.66 23.42 22.15
CA THR A 393 31.51 24.90 22.33
C THR A 393 31.36 25.25 23.79
N VAL A 394 30.50 24.52 24.52
CA VAL A 394 30.31 24.69 25.96
C VAL A 394 31.59 24.39 26.73
N PHE A 395 32.29 23.30 26.38
CA PHE A 395 33.57 22.96 27.01
C PHE A 395 34.65 24.06 26.80
N SER A 396 34.78 24.55 25.57
CA SER A 396 35.73 25.63 25.28
C SER A 396 35.36 26.94 25.99
N TRP A 397 34.09 27.24 26.12
CA TRP A 397 33.58 28.38 26.88
C TRP A 397 33.89 28.26 28.40
N LEU A 398 33.65 27.08 28.97
CA LEU A 398 34.01 26.80 30.38
C LEU A 398 35.51 26.90 30.62
N GLN A 399 36.35 26.40 29.71
CA GLN A 399 37.79 26.53 29.80
C GLN A 399 38.23 28.03 29.78
N THR A 400 37.63 28.84 28.94
CA THR A 400 37.93 30.30 28.89
C THR A 400 37.52 31.01 30.17
N LEU A 401 36.35 30.67 30.74
CA LEU A 401 35.91 31.21 32.02
C LEU A 401 36.84 30.80 33.19
N LEU A 402 37.27 29.55 33.22
CA LEU A 402 38.20 29.07 34.27
C LEU A 402 39.61 29.63 34.10
N ALA A 403 40.09 29.81 32.86
CA ALA A 403 41.36 30.43 32.55
C ALA A 403 41.35 31.94 32.89
N GLY A 404 40.27 32.65 32.62
CA GLY A 404 40.08 34.05 33.00
C GLY A 404 40.13 34.30 34.52
N ARG A 405 39.65 33.34 35.33
CA ARG A 405 39.76 33.37 36.80
C ARG A 405 41.19 33.12 37.31
N ARG A 406 42.02 32.37 36.55
CA ARG A 406 43.45 32.12 36.89
C ARG A 406 44.39 33.24 36.41
N SER A 407 44.00 33.98 35.38
CA SER A 407 44.82 35.05 34.77
C SER A 407 44.94 36.32 35.60
N VAL A 408 44.15 36.49 36.68
CA VAL A 408 44.29 37.64 37.60
C VAL A 408 45.49 37.45 38.55
N ALA A 409 46.10 36.26 38.61
CA ALA A 409 47.22 35.95 39.50
C ALA A 409 48.62 35.98 38.85
N THR A 410 48.75 36.16 37.52
CA THR A 410 50.08 36.15 36.88
C THR A 410 50.11 37.06 35.64
N VAL A 411 50.07 38.37 35.87
CA VAL A 411 50.52 39.37 34.88
C VAL A 411 52.01 39.60 35.05
N ARG A 412 52.82 38.79 34.40
CA ARG A 412 54.17 39.12 33.91
C ARG A 412 54.68 37.98 33.03
N ALA A 413 54.80 38.30 31.81
CA ALA A 413 55.74 37.86 30.81
C ALA A 413 55.10 37.31 29.51
N VAL A 414 55.66 37.89 28.47
CA VAL A 414 55.78 37.46 27.08
C VAL A 414 54.66 37.92 26.17
N HIS A 415 54.93 39.03 25.49
CA HIS A 415 54.38 39.40 24.18
C HIS A 415 54.73 38.33 23.15
N ALA A 416 53.82 37.35 22.99
CA ALA A 416 53.72 36.61 21.76
C ALA A 416 52.54 37.22 20.99
N THR A 417 52.79 37.99 19.97
CA THR A 417 51.83 38.38 18.94
C THR A 417 51.18 37.12 18.41
N PRO A 418 49.83 36.95 18.45
CA PRO A 418 49.20 35.85 17.80
C PRO A 418 49.58 35.94 16.32
N SER A 419 50.37 34.99 15.83
CA SER A 419 50.80 34.99 14.43
C SER A 419 49.55 35.14 13.56
N GLU A 420 49.62 35.99 12.51
CA GLU A 420 48.55 36.16 11.53
C GLU A 420 48.07 34.80 10.98
N LEU A 421 48.97 33.83 10.94
CA LEU A 421 48.71 32.43 10.58
C LEU A 421 47.69 31.75 11.51
N GLY A 422 47.80 31.93 12.84
CA GLY A 422 46.85 31.39 13.81
C GLY A 422 45.47 32.05 13.77
N ALA A 423 45.41 33.33 13.37
CA ALA A 423 44.15 34.03 13.16
C ALA A 423 43.43 33.56 11.88
N VAL A 424 44.18 33.34 10.80
CA VAL A 424 43.65 32.79 9.54
C VAL A 424 43.14 31.34 9.72
N GLN A 425 43.88 30.51 10.44
CA GLN A 425 43.51 29.15 10.74
C GLN A 425 42.25 29.08 11.59
N ARG A 426 42.12 29.88 12.63
CA ARG A 426 40.89 30.01 13.44
C ARG A 426 39.68 30.44 12.61
N ARG A 427 39.81 31.43 11.72
CA ARG A 427 38.74 31.86 10.82
C ARG A 427 38.31 30.77 9.85
N MET A 428 39.24 29.95 9.33
CA MET A 428 38.93 28.82 8.46
C MET A 428 38.16 27.75 9.20
N LEU A 429 38.57 27.35 10.41
CA LEU A 429 37.89 26.36 11.23
C LEU A 429 36.48 26.80 11.66
N HIS A 430 36.29 28.10 12.00
CA HIS A 430 34.95 28.64 12.24
C HIS A 430 34.08 28.63 11.00
N GLY A 431 34.68 28.89 9.83
CA GLY A 431 33.96 28.80 8.55
C GLY A 431 33.49 27.38 8.20
N ILE A 432 34.26 26.35 8.56
CA ILE A 432 33.86 24.96 8.40
C ILE A 432 32.73 24.62 9.37
N ALA A 433 32.87 24.97 10.65
CA ALA A 433 31.82 24.71 11.65
C ALA A 433 30.47 25.35 11.26
N GLY A 434 30.50 26.62 10.76
CA GLY A 434 29.29 27.27 10.25
C GLY A 434 28.69 26.60 9.03
N LEU A 435 29.51 26.10 8.12
CA LEU A 435 29.05 25.37 6.93
C LEU A 435 28.46 24.00 7.31
N SER A 436 29.12 23.25 8.17
CA SER A 436 28.62 21.97 8.70
C SER A 436 27.27 22.15 9.42
N ALA A 437 27.12 23.22 10.22
CA ALA A 437 25.84 23.52 10.85
C ALA A 437 24.75 23.86 9.81
N GLY A 438 25.09 24.63 8.78
CA GLY A 438 24.17 24.95 7.68
C GLY A 438 23.73 23.72 6.91
N ILE A 439 24.64 22.80 6.61
CA ILE A 439 24.33 21.53 5.95
C ILE A 439 23.47 20.64 6.86
N GLY A 440 23.82 20.54 8.14
CA GLY A 440 23.01 19.78 9.09
C GLY A 440 21.56 20.31 9.15
N THR A 441 21.39 21.63 9.19
CA THR A 441 20.05 22.25 9.12
C THR A 441 19.35 21.94 7.79
N ALA A 442 20.05 22.05 6.66
CA ALA A 442 19.50 21.74 5.34
C ALA A 442 19.06 20.26 5.23
N VAL A 443 19.86 19.33 5.74
CA VAL A 443 19.52 17.89 5.81
C VAL A 443 18.24 17.68 6.60
N MET A 444 18.11 18.27 7.80
CA MET A 444 16.91 18.11 8.64
C MET A 444 15.66 18.69 7.97
N VAL A 445 15.78 19.89 7.38
CA VAL A 445 14.67 20.55 6.69
C VAL A 445 14.23 19.76 5.45
N ILE A 446 15.17 19.35 4.60
CA ILE A 446 14.84 18.59 3.37
C ILE A 446 14.24 17.24 3.70
N THR A 447 14.76 16.54 4.72
CA THR A 447 14.21 15.28 5.19
C THR A 447 12.79 15.46 5.71
N GLY A 448 12.54 16.48 6.53
CA GLY A 448 11.20 16.81 7.03
C GLY A 448 10.22 17.16 5.91
N LEU A 449 10.66 17.96 4.93
CA LEU A 449 9.86 18.30 3.76
C LEU A 449 9.53 17.09 2.90
N LEU A 450 10.49 16.18 2.68
CA LEU A 450 10.25 14.95 1.92
C LEU A 450 9.21 14.06 2.62
N TYR A 451 9.36 13.85 3.92
CA TYR A 451 8.43 12.98 4.66
C TYR A 451 7.04 13.62 4.76
N GLY A 452 6.98 14.93 5.02
CA GLY A 452 5.73 15.67 4.99
C GLY A 452 5.03 15.60 3.62
N TYR A 453 5.79 15.75 2.54
CA TYR A 453 5.29 15.66 1.18
C TYR A 453 4.74 14.26 0.86
N MET A 454 5.52 13.19 1.14
CA MET A 454 5.08 11.82 0.88
C MET A 454 3.86 11.43 1.72
N SER A 455 3.83 11.87 3.00
CA SER A 455 2.66 11.70 3.87
C SER A 455 1.43 12.44 3.33
N ALA A 456 1.59 13.68 2.87
CA ALA A 456 0.50 14.47 2.29
C ALA A 456 -0.06 13.81 1.02
N VAL A 457 0.80 13.28 0.15
CA VAL A 457 0.35 12.50 -1.04
C VAL A 457 -0.42 11.26 -0.60
N GLY A 458 0.08 10.51 0.39
CA GLY A 458 -0.59 9.31 0.91
C GLY A 458 -1.96 9.62 1.53
N VAL A 459 -2.04 10.65 2.38
CA VAL A 459 -3.31 11.09 3.00
C VAL A 459 -4.30 11.57 1.94
N SER A 460 -3.83 12.40 0.99
CA SER A 460 -4.67 12.89 -0.12
C SER A 460 -5.22 11.75 -0.97
N ALA A 461 -4.40 10.71 -1.20
CA ALA A 461 -4.80 9.52 -1.94
C ALA A 461 -5.90 8.73 -1.20
N VAL A 462 -5.75 8.53 0.12
CA VAL A 462 -6.71 7.78 0.95
C VAL A 462 -8.02 8.54 1.13
N LEU A 463 -7.96 9.87 1.32
CA LEU A 463 -9.14 10.71 1.54
C LEU A 463 -9.82 11.17 0.25
N VAL A 464 -9.30 10.78 -0.92
CA VAL A 464 -9.80 11.20 -2.25
C VAL A 464 -9.90 12.74 -2.36
N MET A 465 -8.83 13.43 -1.91
CA MET A 465 -8.73 14.90 -1.92
C MET A 465 -7.61 15.35 -2.87
N PRO A 466 -7.84 15.45 -4.19
CA PRO A 466 -6.78 15.74 -5.16
C PRO A 466 -6.21 17.15 -4.99
N GLN A 467 -4.85 17.23 -4.94
CA GLN A 467 -4.09 18.47 -4.78
C GLN A 467 -2.98 18.62 -5.83
N PRO A 468 -3.31 18.57 -7.15
CA PRO A 468 -2.29 18.47 -8.21
C PRO A 468 -1.32 19.63 -8.24
N ARG A 469 -1.78 20.88 -8.01
CA ARG A 469 -0.91 22.07 -7.99
C ARG A 469 0.06 22.04 -6.81
N LEU A 470 -0.43 21.68 -5.62
CA LEU A 470 0.38 21.58 -4.41
C LEU A 470 1.50 20.55 -4.59
N PHE A 471 1.14 19.38 -5.11
CA PHE A 471 2.11 18.29 -5.31
C PHE A 471 3.09 18.58 -6.44
N ALA A 472 2.66 19.20 -7.54
CA ALA A 472 3.58 19.60 -8.60
C ALA A 472 4.62 20.63 -8.10
N VAL A 473 4.17 21.70 -7.42
CA VAL A 473 5.06 22.74 -6.86
C VAL A 473 5.95 22.15 -5.78
N GLY A 474 5.40 21.38 -4.83
CA GLY A 474 6.17 20.77 -3.75
C GLY A 474 7.28 19.85 -4.26
N TRP A 475 7.02 19.08 -5.32
CA TRP A 475 8.04 18.24 -5.94
C TRP A 475 9.19 19.05 -6.57
N VAL A 476 8.88 20.13 -7.27
CA VAL A 476 9.88 21.03 -7.84
C VAL A 476 10.73 21.68 -6.73
N VAL A 477 10.09 22.16 -5.66
CA VAL A 477 10.79 22.74 -4.50
C VAL A 477 11.75 21.72 -3.87
N LEU A 478 11.32 20.48 -3.65
CA LEU A 478 12.17 19.41 -3.12
C LEU A 478 13.37 19.12 -4.03
N ARG A 479 13.19 19.10 -5.35
CA ARG A 479 14.29 18.91 -6.31
C ARG A 479 15.30 20.05 -6.25
N ILE A 480 14.82 21.30 -6.23
CA ILE A 480 15.70 22.47 -6.11
C ILE A 480 16.48 22.41 -4.79
N ALA A 481 15.80 22.15 -3.66
CA ALA A 481 16.44 22.01 -2.37
C ALA A 481 17.51 20.90 -2.35
N THR A 482 17.21 19.75 -3.00
CA THR A 482 18.17 18.66 -3.16
C THR A 482 19.42 19.09 -3.92
N MET A 483 19.27 19.83 -5.04
CA MET A 483 20.42 20.32 -5.81
C MET A 483 21.25 21.34 -5.00
N LEU A 484 20.59 22.20 -4.24
CA LEU A 484 21.28 23.15 -3.34
C LEU A 484 22.06 22.39 -2.25
N LEU A 485 21.49 21.33 -1.67
CA LEU A 485 22.20 20.49 -0.69
C LEU A 485 23.45 19.85 -1.31
N VAL A 486 23.37 19.35 -2.54
CA VAL A 486 24.55 18.78 -3.25
C VAL A 486 25.64 19.84 -3.42
N VAL A 487 25.30 21.05 -3.83
CA VAL A 487 26.27 22.15 -3.99
C VAL A 487 26.91 22.54 -2.66
N LEU A 488 26.10 22.68 -1.60
CA LEU A 488 26.60 22.97 -0.25
C LEU A 488 27.54 21.87 0.25
N PHE A 489 27.16 20.64 0.04
CA PHE A 489 27.98 19.48 0.44
C PHE A 489 29.28 19.38 -0.36
N ALA A 490 29.27 19.61 -1.67
CA ALA A 490 30.47 19.69 -2.48
C ALA A 490 31.41 20.80 -1.98
N TRP A 491 30.84 21.95 -1.59
CA TRP A 491 31.61 23.05 -1.03
C TRP A 491 32.24 22.70 0.33
N GLU A 492 31.52 21.99 1.20
CA GLU A 492 32.06 21.50 2.47
C GLU A 492 33.21 20.52 2.23
N MET A 493 33.03 19.54 1.35
CA MET A 493 34.05 18.55 1.03
C MET A 493 35.34 19.19 0.53
N GLU A 494 35.25 20.20 -0.33
CA GLU A 494 36.41 20.95 -0.77
C GLU A 494 37.11 21.65 0.38
N ARG A 495 36.36 22.34 1.26
CA ARG A 495 36.94 23.03 2.44
C ARG A 495 37.58 22.07 3.41
N VAL A 496 36.92 20.98 3.74
CA VAL A 496 37.44 19.91 4.63
C VAL A 496 38.71 19.32 4.05
N TRP A 497 38.76 19.10 2.74
CA TRP A 497 39.95 18.60 2.07
C TRP A 497 41.15 19.54 2.21
N TYR A 498 40.95 20.86 2.02
CA TYR A 498 42.02 21.85 2.18
C TYR A 498 42.52 21.99 3.62
N CYS A 499 41.63 21.83 4.59
CA CYS A 499 41.94 21.97 6.01
C CYS A 499 42.18 20.64 6.73
N ARG A 500 42.31 19.54 6.02
CA ARG A 500 42.35 18.19 6.59
C ARG A 500 43.46 17.94 7.62
N ALA A 501 44.60 18.64 7.48
CA ALA A 501 45.70 18.57 8.43
C ALA A 501 45.39 19.27 9.76
N ASP A 502 44.52 20.27 9.73
CA ASP A 502 44.18 21.10 10.89
C ASP A 502 42.93 20.57 11.62
N ILE A 503 42.19 19.68 11.00
CA ILE A 503 40.96 19.08 11.57
C ILE A 503 41.35 17.81 12.32
N VAL A 504 41.48 17.92 13.64
CA VAL A 504 41.91 16.82 14.52
C VAL A 504 40.90 16.53 15.64
N GLY A 505 41.00 15.35 16.24
CA GLY A 505 40.18 14.93 17.40
C GLY A 505 38.69 14.95 17.11
N VAL A 506 37.89 15.44 18.06
CA VAL A 506 36.40 15.45 17.98
C VAL A 506 35.88 16.26 16.78
N ARG A 507 36.58 17.29 16.35
CA ARG A 507 36.20 18.06 15.13
C ARG A 507 36.20 17.18 13.88
N ARG A 508 37.17 16.26 13.77
CA ARG A 508 37.25 15.29 12.67
C ARG A 508 36.04 14.34 12.70
N VAL A 509 35.69 13.88 13.90
CA VAL A 509 34.51 13.01 14.08
C VAL A 509 33.25 13.74 13.64
N ILE A 510 33.04 15.00 14.04
CA ILE A 510 31.88 15.81 13.62
C ILE A 510 31.82 15.94 12.09
N CYS A 511 32.93 16.29 11.43
CA CYS A 511 32.96 16.42 9.97
C CYS A 511 32.62 15.07 9.28
N VAL A 512 33.13 13.96 9.79
CA VAL A 512 32.81 12.63 9.25
C VAL A 512 31.33 12.30 9.45
N MET A 513 30.77 12.60 10.63
CA MET A 513 29.35 12.35 10.90
C MET A 513 28.44 13.20 9.99
N VAL A 514 28.77 14.47 9.79
CA VAL A 514 28.02 15.35 8.88
C VAL A 514 28.11 14.82 7.44
N ALA A 515 29.32 14.39 7.00
CA ALA A 515 29.51 13.84 5.68
C ALA A 515 28.69 12.55 5.46
N LEU A 516 28.79 11.59 6.38
CA LEU A 516 28.05 10.33 6.31
C LEU A 516 26.54 10.56 6.42
N GLY A 517 26.09 11.45 7.31
CA GLY A 517 24.68 11.79 7.46
C GLY A 517 24.10 12.44 6.18
N THR A 518 24.88 13.34 5.56
CA THR A 518 24.48 13.95 4.28
C THR A 518 24.45 12.93 3.15
N LEU A 519 25.43 12.02 3.06
CA LEU A 519 25.44 10.95 2.08
C LEU A 519 24.24 10.00 2.24
N ALA A 520 23.90 9.60 3.48
CA ALA A 520 22.73 8.77 3.74
C ALA A 520 21.44 9.48 3.32
N THR A 521 21.33 10.79 3.58
CA THR A 521 20.20 11.59 3.12
C THR A 521 20.15 11.68 1.60
N LEU A 522 21.27 11.95 0.92
CA LEU A 522 21.32 12.00 -0.54
C LEU A 522 20.96 10.64 -1.19
N MET A 523 21.36 9.53 -0.56
CA MET A 523 20.91 8.19 -0.96
C MET A 523 19.40 8.02 -0.83
N THR A 524 18.81 8.50 0.27
CA THR A 524 17.35 8.51 0.45
C THR A 524 16.66 9.36 -0.62
N LEU A 525 17.18 10.55 -0.92
CA LEU A 525 16.67 11.44 -1.96
C LEU A 525 16.80 10.81 -3.35
N ALA A 526 17.89 10.08 -3.60
CA ALA A 526 18.09 9.33 -4.84
C ALA A 526 17.09 8.16 -4.98
N PHE A 527 16.82 7.45 -3.88
CA PHE A 527 15.77 6.42 -3.85
C PHE A 527 14.42 7.01 -4.27
N TRP A 528 14.06 8.18 -3.81
CA TRP A 528 12.81 8.87 -4.14
C TRP A 528 12.84 9.62 -5.48
N GLY A 529 13.84 9.40 -6.33
CA GLY A 529 13.89 9.92 -7.69
C GLY A 529 14.12 11.44 -7.80
N LEU A 530 14.61 12.12 -6.75
CA LEU A 530 14.83 13.56 -6.78
C LEU A 530 15.99 13.99 -7.69
N PHE A 531 16.82 13.05 -8.12
CA PHE A 531 17.89 13.21 -9.11
C PHE A 531 17.51 12.75 -10.53
N SER A 532 16.32 12.17 -10.73
CA SER A 532 15.87 11.75 -12.06
C SER A 532 15.61 12.96 -12.96
N LEU A 533 16.03 12.89 -14.21
CA LEU A 533 15.78 13.91 -15.25
C LEU A 533 14.34 13.79 -15.78
#